data_b358f1649e0fb0628f5961362be2fa00
#
_entry.id   b358f1649e0fb0628f5961362be2fa00
#
_cell.length_a   1.000
_cell.length_b   1.000
_cell.length_c   1.000
_cell.angle_alpha   90.00
_cell.angle_beta   90.00
_cell.angle_gamma   90.00
#
_symmetry.space_group_name_H-M   'P 1'
#
loop_
_entity.id
_entity.type
_entity.pdbx_description
1 polymer ?
#
loop_
_entity_poly.entity_id
_entity_poly.type
_entity_poly.pdbx_seq_one_letter_code
_entity_poly.pdbx_strand_id
1 'polypeptide(L)'
;DMQGKPWDPTRKLIEWNGEKWVGYDVPDISPTAKPDEVGPFIMNPEGTSRLFTRAMMRDGPFPTHMEPFESPIANVFNPDIRGNPVARVFADDLAQFATSDEFPFVATSYRLTEHFHYWTKHNRINAALQPEFFVELSAELAAEKGIRNGHWVRVWSKRGSVKAKAMVTGRIKPMQCGDKTVHCIGIPLHWSFIGDTRKGWGPNSLTPFVGDANTETPEFKAFLVNIEPIPGEVMS
;
A
#
# COMPACT_ATOMS: atom_id res chain seq x y z
N ASP A 1 -14.04 11.84 -24.27
CA ASP A 1 -13.44 12.70 -23.22
C ASP A 1 -14.50 13.09 -22.16
N MET A 2 -14.11 13.80 -21.15
CA MET A 2 -14.98 14.25 -20.06
C MET A 2 -16.12 15.19 -20.51
N GLN A 3 -15.98 15.80 -21.67
CA GLN A 3 -16.99 16.68 -22.26
C GLN A 3 -17.91 15.97 -23.26
N GLY A 4 -17.80 14.64 -23.36
CA GLY A 4 -18.58 13.86 -24.30
C GLY A 4 -18.14 13.95 -25.74
N LYS A 5 -16.95 14.49 -26.02
CA LYS A 5 -16.38 14.54 -27.36
C LYS A 5 -15.71 13.21 -27.71
N PRO A 6 -15.74 12.78 -28.97
CA PRO A 6 -15.01 11.60 -29.39
C PRO A 6 -13.52 11.71 -29.06
N TRP A 7 -12.92 10.63 -28.61
CA TRP A 7 -11.48 10.57 -28.36
C TRP A 7 -10.70 10.74 -29.67
N ASP A 8 -9.78 11.67 -29.65
CA ASP A 8 -8.83 11.90 -30.74
C ASP A 8 -7.41 11.67 -30.22
N PRO A 9 -6.74 10.56 -30.60
CA PRO A 9 -5.41 10.25 -30.10
C PRO A 9 -4.31 11.21 -30.59
N THR A 10 -4.58 12.03 -31.59
CA THR A 10 -3.63 13.01 -32.09
C THR A 10 -3.67 14.30 -31.30
N ARG A 11 -4.72 14.51 -30.51
CA ARG A 11 -4.92 15.73 -29.73
C ARG A 11 -4.43 15.54 -28.31
N LYS A 12 -3.53 16.40 -27.89
CA LYS A 12 -3.04 16.38 -26.49
C LYS A 12 -4.14 16.80 -25.52
N LEU A 13 -4.16 16.19 -24.34
CA LEU A 13 -5.06 16.58 -23.26
C LEU A 13 -4.74 17.98 -22.75
N ILE A 14 -3.45 18.29 -22.63
CA ILE A 14 -2.92 19.59 -22.19
C ILE A 14 -1.69 19.91 -23.04
N GLU A 15 -1.63 21.13 -23.58
CA GLU A 15 -0.43 21.62 -24.25
C GLU A 15 -0.29 23.14 -24.12
N TRP A 16 0.95 23.61 -24.18
CA TRP A 16 1.24 25.04 -24.23
C TRP A 16 1.24 25.52 -25.68
N ASN A 17 0.39 26.52 -26.02
CA ASN A 17 0.28 27.05 -27.37
C ASN A 17 1.22 28.23 -27.66
N GLY A 18 2.12 28.57 -26.71
CA GLY A 18 3.01 29.73 -26.79
C GLY A 18 2.57 30.91 -25.92
N GLU A 19 1.31 30.93 -25.49
CA GLU A 19 0.71 32.01 -24.72
C GLU A 19 -0.01 31.49 -23.46
N LYS A 20 -0.69 30.35 -23.59
CA LYS A 20 -1.47 29.76 -22.52
C LYS A 20 -1.56 28.22 -22.65
N TRP A 21 -1.98 27.59 -21.61
CA TRP A 21 -2.31 26.17 -21.63
C TRP A 21 -3.67 25.93 -22.28
N VAL A 22 -3.71 24.99 -23.22
CA VAL A 22 -4.91 24.57 -23.95
C VAL A 22 -5.02 23.06 -23.99
N GLY A 23 -6.18 22.53 -24.25
CA GLY A 23 -6.40 21.09 -24.38
C GLY A 23 -7.87 20.69 -24.28
N TYR A 24 -8.10 19.37 -24.26
CA TYR A 24 -9.44 18.82 -24.18
C TYR A 24 -10.16 19.16 -22.88
N ASP A 25 -9.41 19.10 -21.79
CA ASP A 25 -9.95 19.19 -20.42
C ASP A 25 -9.45 20.43 -19.67
N VAL A 26 -8.79 21.35 -20.36
CA VAL A 26 -8.29 22.59 -19.79
C VAL A 26 -9.11 23.76 -20.28
N PRO A 27 -9.60 24.62 -19.42
CA PRO A 27 -10.19 25.88 -19.81
C PRO A 27 -9.20 26.73 -20.61
N ASP A 28 -9.68 27.40 -21.64
CA ASP A 28 -8.86 28.28 -22.47
C ASP A 28 -8.60 29.62 -21.75
N ILE A 29 -7.81 29.56 -20.70
CA ILE A 29 -7.44 30.71 -19.88
C ILE A 29 -5.92 30.82 -19.73
N SER A 30 -5.44 32.03 -19.48
CA SER A 30 -4.02 32.26 -19.22
C SER A 30 -3.59 31.63 -17.87
N PRO A 31 -2.40 31.03 -17.78
CA PRO A 31 -1.85 30.60 -16.49
C PRO A 31 -1.59 31.75 -15.51
N THR A 32 -1.61 32.99 -16.00
CA THR A 32 -1.50 34.21 -15.19
C THR A 32 -2.86 34.85 -14.89
N ALA A 33 -3.95 34.19 -15.25
CA ALA A 33 -5.30 34.66 -14.99
C ALA A 33 -5.52 34.86 -13.48
N LYS A 34 -6.31 35.84 -13.13
CA LYS A 34 -6.68 36.12 -11.73
C LYS A 34 -7.57 35.00 -11.18
N PRO A 35 -7.65 34.83 -9.85
CA PRO A 35 -8.46 33.77 -9.24
C PRO A 35 -9.94 33.76 -9.66
N ASP A 36 -10.51 34.92 -9.93
CA ASP A 36 -11.88 35.07 -10.40
C ASP A 36 -12.07 34.80 -11.91
N GLU A 37 -10.98 34.76 -12.65
CA GLU A 37 -10.94 34.41 -14.07
C GLU A 37 -10.62 32.92 -14.30
N VAL A 38 -10.17 32.21 -13.26
CA VAL A 38 -9.78 30.81 -13.33
C VAL A 38 -11.02 29.93 -13.30
N GLY A 39 -11.26 29.24 -14.40
CA GLY A 39 -12.26 28.18 -14.47
C GLY A 39 -11.76 26.85 -13.88
N PRO A 40 -12.57 25.81 -14.00
CA PRO A 40 -12.16 24.46 -13.57
C PRO A 40 -10.89 24.02 -14.27
N PHE A 41 -9.98 23.44 -13.50
CA PHE A 41 -8.70 22.99 -13.99
C PHE A 41 -8.69 21.47 -14.17
N ILE A 42 -8.29 21.00 -15.34
CA ILE A 42 -8.10 19.59 -15.71
C ILE A 42 -9.33 18.69 -15.45
N MET A 43 -9.68 17.83 -16.38
CA MET A 43 -10.58 16.69 -16.27
C MET A 43 -11.96 16.92 -15.65
N ASN A 44 -12.19 18.03 -15.00
CA ASN A 44 -13.46 18.35 -14.35
C ASN A 44 -13.87 19.80 -14.63
N PRO A 45 -14.46 20.08 -15.80
CA PRO A 45 -14.75 21.44 -16.23
C PRO A 45 -15.70 22.21 -15.32
N GLU A 46 -16.50 21.52 -14.53
CA GLU A 46 -17.39 22.15 -13.53
C GLU A 46 -16.65 22.56 -12.24
N GLY A 47 -15.36 22.19 -12.06
CA GLY A 47 -14.55 22.56 -10.90
C GLY A 47 -14.98 21.95 -9.57
N THR A 48 -15.83 20.95 -9.58
CA THR A 48 -16.35 20.30 -8.37
C THR A 48 -15.73 18.92 -8.17
N SER A 49 -15.32 18.62 -6.96
CA SER A 49 -14.94 17.26 -6.58
C SER A 49 -16.21 16.41 -6.40
N ARG A 50 -16.19 15.24 -6.98
CA ARG A 50 -17.26 14.27 -6.79
C ARG A 50 -16.89 13.31 -5.67
N LEU A 51 -17.57 13.45 -4.56
CA LEU A 51 -17.39 12.59 -3.39
C LEU A 51 -18.18 11.28 -3.49
N PHE A 52 -19.13 11.24 -4.41
CA PHE A 52 -19.98 10.07 -4.63
C PHE A 52 -19.75 9.55 -6.04
N THR A 53 -19.71 8.26 -6.14
CA THR A 53 -19.60 7.60 -7.41
C THR A 53 -20.99 7.42 -8.03
N ARG A 54 -21.03 7.34 -9.35
CA ARG A 54 -22.25 7.05 -10.06
C ARG A 54 -22.76 5.64 -9.74
N ALA A 55 -24.03 5.40 -9.99
CA ALA A 55 -24.75 4.13 -9.74
C ALA A 55 -24.21 2.87 -10.46
N MET A 56 -22.94 2.88 -10.89
CA MET A 56 -22.31 1.77 -11.61
C MET A 56 -21.05 1.24 -10.92
N MET A 57 -20.85 1.55 -9.65
CA MET A 57 -19.80 0.89 -8.89
C MET A 57 -20.20 -0.54 -8.55
N ARG A 58 -19.21 -1.42 -8.54
CA ARG A 58 -19.42 -2.85 -8.29
C ARG A 58 -19.89 -3.15 -6.87
N ASP A 59 -19.45 -2.32 -5.93
CA ASP A 59 -19.77 -2.43 -4.50
C ASP A 59 -20.74 -1.35 -4.00
N GLY A 60 -21.41 -0.68 -4.93
CA GLY A 60 -22.44 0.32 -4.62
C GLY A 60 -21.92 1.75 -4.50
N PRO A 61 -22.83 2.72 -4.41
CA PRO A 61 -22.51 4.17 -4.42
C PRO A 61 -21.93 4.68 -3.11
N PHE A 62 -22.04 3.92 -2.03
CA PHE A 62 -21.54 4.29 -0.70
C PHE A 62 -20.40 3.36 -0.28
N PRO A 63 -19.32 3.91 0.30
CA PRO A 63 -18.28 3.06 0.86
C PRO A 63 -18.85 2.21 1.99
N THR A 64 -18.59 0.92 1.92
CA THR A 64 -18.97 -0.06 2.94
C THR A 64 -17.70 -0.62 3.55
N HIS A 65 -17.67 -0.72 4.88
CA HIS A 65 -16.54 -1.34 5.55
C HIS A 65 -16.50 -2.83 5.23
N MET A 66 -15.36 -3.27 4.73
CA MET A 66 -15.01 -4.66 4.55
C MET A 66 -13.65 -4.91 5.19
N GLU A 67 -13.52 -6.03 5.91
CA GLU A 67 -12.21 -6.49 6.36
C GLU A 67 -11.32 -6.81 5.15
N PRO A 68 -9.99 -6.69 5.29
CA PRO A 68 -9.05 -7.13 4.26
C PRO A 68 -9.29 -8.60 3.91
N PHE A 69 -8.94 -9.00 2.72
CA PHE A 69 -9.10 -10.37 2.25
C PHE A 69 -8.34 -11.38 3.11
N GLU A 70 -7.18 -10.97 3.63
CA GLU A 70 -6.44 -11.65 4.69
C GLU A 70 -6.53 -10.85 5.98
N SER A 71 -7.53 -11.15 6.80
CA SER A 71 -7.74 -10.52 8.10
C SER A 71 -7.42 -11.48 9.25
N PRO A 72 -6.83 -11.01 10.34
CA PRO A 72 -6.63 -11.80 11.55
C PRO A 72 -7.93 -12.03 12.34
N ILE A 73 -8.99 -11.31 11.99
CA ILE A 73 -10.32 -11.41 12.61
C ILE A 73 -11.41 -11.63 11.56
N ALA A 74 -12.54 -12.16 11.97
CA ALA A 74 -13.72 -12.21 11.13
C ALA A 74 -14.31 -10.80 10.93
N ASN A 75 -15.01 -10.60 9.81
CA ASN A 75 -15.70 -9.35 9.56
C ASN A 75 -16.74 -9.10 10.67
N VAL A 76 -16.64 -7.96 11.34
CA VAL A 76 -17.49 -7.62 12.49
C VAL A 76 -18.97 -7.47 12.11
N PHE A 77 -19.23 -6.97 10.90
CA PHE A 77 -20.60 -6.75 10.41
C PHE A 77 -21.20 -7.99 9.74
N ASN A 78 -20.36 -8.84 9.17
CA ASN A 78 -20.80 -10.06 8.52
C ASN A 78 -19.72 -11.15 8.63
N PRO A 79 -19.76 -11.96 9.69
CA PRO A 79 -18.71 -12.98 9.96
C PRO A 79 -18.59 -14.06 8.87
N ASP A 80 -19.62 -14.25 8.05
CA ASP A 80 -19.62 -15.24 6.98
C ASP A 80 -18.94 -14.74 5.69
N ILE A 81 -18.60 -13.45 5.62
CA ILE A 81 -17.96 -12.83 4.46
C ILE A 81 -16.47 -12.60 4.74
N ARG A 82 -15.63 -13.22 3.93
CA ARG A 82 -14.18 -12.99 3.96
C ARG A 82 -13.81 -11.84 3.01
N GLY A 83 -13.77 -10.64 3.52
CA GLY A 83 -13.42 -9.47 2.71
C GLY A 83 -14.52 -9.02 1.74
N ASN A 84 -14.20 -8.12 0.82
CA ASN A 84 -15.16 -7.62 -0.16
C ASN A 84 -15.47 -8.69 -1.22
N PRO A 85 -16.74 -9.16 -1.34
CA PRO A 85 -17.11 -10.24 -2.26
C PRO A 85 -16.98 -9.87 -3.75
N VAL A 86 -16.87 -8.58 -4.07
CA VAL A 86 -16.67 -8.11 -5.44
C VAL A 86 -15.24 -7.62 -5.70
N ALA A 87 -14.32 -7.87 -4.77
CA ALA A 87 -12.91 -7.63 -4.98
C ALA A 87 -12.38 -8.36 -6.22
N ARG A 88 -11.35 -7.81 -6.83
CA ARG A 88 -10.68 -8.41 -7.99
C ARG A 88 -9.70 -9.49 -7.54
N VAL A 89 -10.16 -10.70 -7.56
CA VAL A 89 -9.36 -11.90 -7.27
C VAL A 89 -9.49 -12.86 -8.43
N PHE A 90 -8.39 -13.45 -8.87
CA PHE A 90 -8.42 -14.53 -9.83
C PHE A 90 -8.75 -15.85 -9.11
N ALA A 91 -9.63 -16.66 -9.70
CA ALA A 91 -10.11 -17.90 -9.09
C ALA A 91 -8.96 -18.86 -8.73
N ASP A 92 -7.92 -18.93 -9.56
CA ASP A 92 -6.76 -19.78 -9.34
C ASP A 92 -5.88 -19.31 -8.17
N ASP A 93 -6.05 -18.08 -7.72
CA ASP A 93 -5.28 -17.49 -6.63
C ASP A 93 -5.91 -17.73 -5.25
N LEU A 94 -7.12 -18.28 -5.17
CA LEU A 94 -7.81 -18.51 -3.89
C LEU A 94 -7.01 -19.40 -2.92
N ALA A 95 -6.25 -20.35 -3.44
CA ALA A 95 -5.39 -21.20 -2.64
C ALA A 95 -4.16 -20.46 -2.03
N GLN A 96 -3.85 -19.27 -2.52
CA GLN A 96 -2.74 -18.45 -2.04
C GLN A 96 -3.09 -17.61 -0.82
N PHE A 97 -4.35 -17.53 -0.44
CA PHE A 97 -4.76 -16.77 0.73
C PHE A 97 -4.49 -17.52 2.02
N ALA A 98 -3.90 -16.81 2.96
CA ALA A 98 -3.62 -17.30 4.28
C ALA A 98 -4.83 -17.20 5.20
N THR A 99 -4.85 -18.03 6.22
CA THR A 99 -5.76 -17.94 7.36
C THR A 99 -5.00 -17.47 8.59
N SER A 100 -5.70 -16.89 9.56
CA SER A 100 -5.08 -16.46 10.82
C SER A 100 -4.54 -17.61 11.68
N ASP A 101 -4.99 -18.83 11.44
CA ASP A 101 -4.47 -20.02 12.13
C ASP A 101 -3.08 -20.42 11.62
N GLU A 102 -2.83 -20.23 10.32
CA GLU A 102 -1.52 -20.50 9.70
C GLU A 102 -0.55 -19.32 9.83
N PHE A 103 -1.08 -18.08 9.71
CA PHE A 103 -0.32 -16.84 9.70
C PHE A 103 -0.97 -15.83 10.67
N PRO A 104 -0.59 -15.83 11.95
CA PRO A 104 -1.32 -15.12 12.99
C PRO A 104 -1.08 -13.61 13.05
N PHE A 105 -0.09 -13.09 12.33
CA PHE A 105 0.29 -11.68 12.39
C PHE A 105 -0.15 -10.93 11.16
N VAL A 106 -0.65 -9.70 11.35
CA VAL A 106 -0.95 -8.82 10.23
C VAL A 106 0.29 -8.00 9.87
N ALA A 107 0.62 -7.95 8.60
CA ALA A 107 1.66 -7.07 8.10
C ALA A 107 1.07 -5.89 7.35
N THR A 108 1.75 -4.75 7.42
CA THR A 108 1.44 -3.56 6.64
C THR A 108 2.68 -3.03 5.94
N SER A 109 2.55 -2.68 4.67
CA SER A 109 3.62 -1.97 3.96
C SER A 109 3.48 -0.46 4.17
N TYR A 110 4.61 0.24 4.34
CA TYR A 110 4.61 1.69 4.53
C TYR A 110 5.84 2.35 3.92
N ARG A 111 5.84 3.67 3.92
CA ARG A 111 6.93 4.50 3.42
C ARG A 111 7.64 5.19 4.56
N LEU A 112 8.96 5.28 4.45
CA LEU A 112 9.80 6.09 5.33
C LEU A 112 9.85 7.53 4.80
N THR A 113 10.08 8.47 5.70
CA THR A 113 10.27 9.89 5.34
C THR A 113 11.54 10.13 4.55
N GLU A 114 12.56 9.30 4.78
CA GLU A 114 13.89 9.42 4.18
C GLU A 114 13.94 8.88 2.75
N HIS A 115 12.91 8.11 2.34
CA HIS A 115 12.88 7.50 1.02
C HIS A 115 11.58 7.78 0.26
N PHE A 116 11.72 8.04 -1.03
CA PHE A 116 10.62 8.09 -1.97
C PHE A 116 10.65 6.86 -2.88
N HIS A 117 9.82 5.86 -2.56
CA HIS A 117 9.77 4.57 -3.25
C HIS A 117 11.19 3.96 -3.39
N TYR A 118 11.59 3.66 -4.62
CA TYR A 118 12.95 3.11 -4.93
C TYR A 118 13.93 4.17 -5.43
N TRP A 119 13.48 5.40 -5.65
CA TRP A 119 14.25 6.44 -6.32
C TRP A 119 15.38 6.98 -5.47
N THR A 120 15.08 7.31 -4.24
CA THR A 120 16.02 8.00 -3.35
C THR A 120 17.09 7.09 -2.75
N LYS A 121 16.99 5.79 -2.91
CA LYS A 121 18.05 4.86 -2.48
C LYS A 121 19.35 4.99 -3.29
N HIS A 122 19.32 5.73 -4.40
CA HIS A 122 20.50 6.14 -5.15
C HIS A 122 21.06 7.50 -4.71
N ASN A 123 20.40 8.16 -3.77
CA ASN A 123 20.89 9.38 -3.15
C ASN A 123 21.71 9.02 -1.90
N ARG A 124 22.97 9.42 -1.86
CA ARG A 124 23.92 9.05 -0.79
C ARG A 124 23.47 9.49 0.58
N ILE A 125 22.84 10.65 0.72
CA ILE A 125 22.36 11.17 2.01
C ILE A 125 21.21 10.28 2.51
N ASN A 126 20.21 10.01 1.66
CA ASN A 126 19.08 9.16 2.01
C ASN A 126 19.53 7.72 2.31
N ALA A 127 20.48 7.20 1.54
CA ALA A 127 21.07 5.89 1.76
C ALA A 127 21.85 5.79 3.07
N ALA A 128 22.52 6.88 3.49
CA ALA A 128 23.20 6.94 4.79
C ALA A 128 22.23 6.99 5.97
N LEU A 129 21.09 7.69 5.80
CA LEU A 129 20.06 7.79 6.85
C LEU A 129 19.30 6.47 7.04
N GLN A 130 19.00 5.76 5.94
CA GLN A 130 18.27 4.49 5.95
C GLN A 130 18.94 3.49 5.01
N PRO A 131 20.04 2.85 5.46
CA PRO A 131 20.91 2.08 4.56
C PRO A 131 20.43 0.67 4.25
N GLU A 132 19.60 0.07 5.10
CA GLU A 132 19.26 -1.35 5.01
C GLU A 132 17.80 -1.66 5.32
N PHE A 133 17.35 -2.79 4.79
CA PHE A 133 16.00 -3.29 4.97
C PHE A 133 15.77 -3.81 6.39
N PHE A 134 14.66 -3.42 6.97
CA PHE A 134 14.23 -3.86 8.29
C PHE A 134 12.71 -4.11 8.33
N VAL A 135 12.26 -4.73 9.39
CA VAL A 135 10.84 -4.86 9.74
C VAL A 135 10.63 -4.38 11.17
N GLU A 136 9.57 -3.62 11.39
CA GLU A 136 9.20 -3.12 12.71
C GLU A 136 8.22 -4.08 13.38
N LEU A 137 8.43 -4.32 14.66
CA LEU A 137 7.54 -5.12 15.50
C LEU A 137 7.53 -4.60 16.94
N SER A 138 6.45 -4.90 17.66
CA SER A 138 6.31 -4.50 19.05
C SER A 138 7.26 -5.27 19.97
N ALA A 139 7.50 -4.71 21.16
CA ALA A 139 8.30 -5.39 22.20
C ALA A 139 7.64 -6.70 22.65
N GLU A 140 6.32 -6.73 22.70
CA GLU A 140 5.53 -7.89 23.09
C GLU A 140 5.71 -9.06 22.09
N LEU A 141 5.58 -8.77 20.78
CA LEU A 141 5.81 -9.77 19.74
C LEU A 141 7.27 -10.22 19.73
N ALA A 142 8.21 -9.28 19.91
CA ALA A 142 9.62 -9.59 19.98
C ALA A 142 9.94 -10.56 21.14
N ALA A 143 9.36 -10.32 22.32
CA ALA A 143 9.52 -11.19 23.48
C ALA A 143 8.88 -12.57 23.23
N GLU A 144 7.67 -12.63 22.67
CA GLU A 144 6.99 -13.88 22.33
C GLU A 144 7.82 -14.76 21.39
N LYS A 145 8.47 -14.16 20.40
CA LYS A 145 9.25 -14.88 19.38
C LYS A 145 10.75 -15.00 19.70
N GLY A 146 11.21 -14.50 20.85
CA GLY A 146 12.63 -14.52 21.20
C GLY A 146 13.50 -13.65 20.28
N ILE A 147 12.90 -12.61 19.68
CA ILE A 147 13.57 -11.68 18.76
C ILE A 147 14.12 -10.50 19.58
N ARG A 148 15.37 -10.11 19.32
CA ARG A 148 15.99 -8.89 19.85
C ARG A 148 16.17 -7.87 18.76
N ASN A 149 16.21 -6.60 19.14
CA ASN A 149 16.49 -5.52 18.20
C ASN A 149 17.80 -5.76 17.43
N GLY A 150 17.77 -5.59 16.11
CA GLY A 150 18.91 -5.85 15.24
C GLY A 150 19.13 -7.31 14.82
N HIS A 151 18.40 -8.28 15.39
CA HIS A 151 18.49 -9.66 14.91
C HIS A 151 18.02 -9.78 13.47
N TRP A 152 18.62 -10.70 12.73
CA TRP A 152 18.05 -11.13 11.47
C TRP A 152 16.81 -11.98 11.72
N VAL A 153 15.77 -11.67 10.99
CA VAL A 153 14.49 -12.38 11.03
C VAL A 153 14.06 -12.77 9.63
N ARG A 154 13.32 -13.85 9.56
CA ARG A 154 12.55 -14.25 8.39
C ARG A 154 11.10 -13.86 8.62
N VAL A 155 10.52 -13.15 7.67
CA VAL A 155 9.09 -12.90 7.59
C VAL A 155 8.55 -13.60 6.36
N TRP A 156 7.49 -14.36 6.48
CA TRP A 156 6.92 -15.08 5.36
C TRP A 156 5.39 -15.06 5.37
N SER A 157 4.85 -15.13 4.17
CA SER A 157 3.43 -15.34 3.91
C SER A 157 3.25 -16.64 3.14
N LYS A 158 2.04 -16.95 2.76
CA LYS A 158 1.75 -18.11 1.90
C LYS A 158 2.38 -17.99 0.50
N ARG A 159 2.81 -16.80 0.09
CA ARG A 159 3.35 -16.49 -1.26
C ARG A 159 4.87 -16.42 -1.32
N GLY A 160 5.51 -16.09 -0.22
CA GLY A 160 6.97 -15.95 -0.23
C GLY A 160 7.55 -15.58 1.12
N SER A 161 8.84 -15.29 1.13
CA SER A 161 9.54 -14.89 2.35
C SER A 161 10.54 -13.77 2.07
N VAL A 162 10.79 -12.96 3.10
CA VAL A 162 11.83 -11.94 3.11
C VAL A 162 12.72 -12.12 4.34
N LYS A 163 13.98 -11.70 4.20
CA LYS A 163 14.94 -11.62 5.29
C LYS A 163 15.20 -10.15 5.60
N ALA A 164 15.11 -9.76 6.86
CA ALA A 164 15.25 -8.38 7.30
C ALA A 164 15.88 -8.30 8.68
N LYS A 165 16.34 -7.11 9.08
CA LYS A 165 16.66 -6.85 10.47
C LYS A 165 15.40 -6.50 11.26
N ALA A 166 15.30 -6.99 12.47
CA ALA A 166 14.21 -6.62 13.37
C ALA A 166 14.48 -5.26 14.00
N MET A 167 13.53 -4.36 13.88
CA MET A 167 13.46 -3.11 14.63
C MET A 167 12.35 -3.25 15.69
N VAL A 168 12.75 -3.45 16.92
CA VAL A 168 11.80 -3.50 18.05
C VAL A 168 11.44 -2.07 18.44
N THR A 169 10.18 -1.71 18.35
CA THR A 169 9.72 -0.32 18.48
C THR A 169 8.49 -0.20 19.37
N GLY A 170 8.32 0.96 20.01
CA GLY A 170 7.09 1.33 20.70
C GLY A 170 6.03 1.99 19.80
N ARG A 171 6.31 2.21 18.52
CA ARG A 171 5.36 2.83 17.57
C ARG A 171 4.25 1.87 17.14
N ILE A 172 4.61 0.60 16.95
CA ILE A 172 3.66 -0.45 16.58
C ILE A 172 3.34 -1.24 17.83
N LYS A 173 2.12 -1.12 18.29
CA LYS A 173 1.63 -1.82 19.48
C LYS A 173 0.66 -2.92 19.09
N PRO A 174 0.53 -3.97 19.90
CA PRO A 174 -0.56 -4.92 19.73
C PRO A 174 -1.91 -4.21 19.76
N MET A 175 -2.83 -4.66 18.94
CA MET A 175 -4.20 -4.17 18.88
C MET A 175 -5.11 -5.17 19.58
N GLN A 176 -6.01 -4.66 20.40
CA GLN A 176 -7.06 -5.50 20.97
C GLN A 176 -8.27 -5.48 20.04
N CYS A 177 -8.59 -6.63 19.46
CA CYS A 177 -9.70 -6.81 18.54
C CYS A 177 -10.70 -7.82 19.13
N GLY A 178 -11.68 -7.34 19.88
CA GLY A 178 -12.55 -8.19 20.68
C GLY A 178 -11.75 -8.91 21.78
N ASP A 179 -11.79 -10.21 21.77
CA ASP A 179 -11.06 -11.10 22.68
C ASP A 179 -9.64 -11.48 22.19
N LYS A 180 -9.30 -11.09 20.97
CA LYS A 180 -8.00 -11.39 20.35
C LYS A 180 -7.01 -10.23 20.48
N THR A 181 -5.77 -10.55 20.82
CA THR A 181 -4.64 -9.64 20.65
C THR A 181 -4.01 -9.88 19.29
N VAL A 182 -4.00 -8.84 18.44
CA VAL A 182 -3.47 -8.87 17.08
C VAL A 182 -2.15 -8.11 17.04
N HIS A 183 -1.07 -8.79 16.67
CA HIS A 183 0.23 -8.16 16.45
C HIS A 183 0.38 -7.70 15.01
N CYS A 184 0.92 -6.49 14.84
CA CYS A 184 1.21 -5.91 13.55
C CYS A 184 2.71 -5.87 13.29
N ILE A 185 3.11 -6.15 12.03
CA ILE A 185 4.49 -6.05 11.55
C ILE A 185 4.54 -5.00 10.46
N GLY A 186 5.36 -3.97 10.66
CA GLY A 186 5.58 -2.93 9.68
C GLY A 186 6.71 -3.29 8.72
N ILE A 187 6.48 -3.17 7.42
CA ILE A 187 7.47 -3.50 6.38
C ILE A 187 7.66 -2.32 5.44
N PRO A 188 8.77 -1.58 5.54
CA PRO A 188 9.05 -0.46 4.64
C PRO A 188 9.23 -0.88 3.18
N LEU A 189 8.80 -0.03 2.26
CA LEU A 189 8.70 -0.31 0.83
C LEU A 189 9.90 0.25 0.02
N HIS A 190 11.14 0.17 0.41
CA HIS A 190 12.18 0.92 -0.31
C HIS A 190 13.33 0.07 -0.85
N TRP A 191 13.41 -1.19 -0.49
CA TRP A 191 14.48 -2.11 -0.88
C TRP A 191 13.92 -3.28 -1.69
N SER A 192 14.34 -3.45 -2.90
CA SER A 192 14.02 -4.65 -3.69
C SER A 192 15.09 -4.95 -4.73
N PHE A 193 15.94 -3.99 -5.03
CA PHE A 193 17.08 -4.15 -5.94
C PHE A 193 18.27 -3.31 -5.47
N ILE A 194 19.41 -3.50 -6.10
CA ILE A 194 20.68 -2.87 -5.74
C ILE A 194 20.63 -1.36 -6.05
N GLY A 195 21.13 -0.56 -5.13
CA GLY A 195 21.36 0.90 -5.23
C GLY A 195 22.52 1.26 -4.31
N ASP A 196 22.59 2.51 -3.87
CA ASP A 196 23.54 2.96 -2.85
C ASP A 196 23.20 2.44 -1.45
N THR A 197 21.95 2.02 -1.25
CA THR A 197 21.55 1.25 -0.07
C THR A 197 21.96 -0.21 -0.20
N ARG A 198 22.02 -0.91 0.93
CA ARG A 198 22.20 -2.37 0.91
C ARG A 198 21.03 -3.04 0.18
N LYS A 199 21.31 -4.17 -0.46
CA LYS A 199 20.28 -5.00 -1.07
C LYS A 199 19.28 -5.45 -0.01
N GLY A 200 17.99 -5.38 -0.34
CA GLY A 200 16.91 -5.87 0.51
C GLY A 200 15.80 -6.53 -0.31
N TRP A 201 14.69 -6.77 0.33
CA TRP A 201 13.52 -7.37 -0.28
C TRP A 201 12.36 -6.37 -0.31
N GLY A 202 11.46 -6.53 -1.27
CA GLY A 202 10.22 -5.77 -1.32
C GLY A 202 9.08 -6.48 -0.58
N PRO A 203 8.22 -5.76 0.14
CA PRO A 203 7.07 -6.36 0.81
C PRO A 203 6.07 -7.00 -0.16
N ASN A 204 6.07 -6.60 -1.43
CA ASN A 204 5.12 -7.11 -2.42
C ASN A 204 5.32 -8.60 -2.74
N SER A 205 6.46 -9.20 -2.38
CA SER A 205 6.62 -10.66 -2.43
C SER A 205 5.78 -11.41 -1.38
N LEU A 206 5.24 -10.69 -0.41
CA LEU A 206 4.42 -11.24 0.66
C LEU A 206 2.92 -10.95 0.48
N THR A 207 2.57 -9.95 -0.34
CA THR A 207 1.19 -9.47 -0.48
C THR A 207 0.34 -10.38 -1.35
N PRO A 208 -0.96 -10.52 -1.05
CA PRO A 208 -1.90 -11.22 -1.92
C PRO A 208 -2.20 -10.40 -3.17
N PHE A 209 -2.65 -11.07 -4.22
CA PHE A 209 -3.21 -10.41 -5.39
C PHE A 209 -4.71 -10.19 -5.19
N VAL A 210 -5.05 -9.08 -4.57
CA VAL A 210 -6.43 -8.64 -4.38
C VAL A 210 -6.50 -7.17 -4.78
N GLY A 211 -7.38 -6.85 -5.70
CA GLY A 211 -7.61 -5.50 -6.15
C GLY A 211 -8.97 -4.97 -5.68
N ASP A 212 -9.03 -3.69 -5.40
CA ASP A 212 -10.29 -2.99 -5.19
C ASP A 212 -11.26 -3.25 -6.35
N ALA A 213 -12.53 -3.39 -6.04
CA ALA A 213 -13.56 -3.77 -7.01
C ALA A 213 -13.66 -2.83 -8.21
N ASN A 214 -13.38 -1.56 -8.04
CA ASN A 214 -13.54 -0.51 -9.05
C ASN A 214 -12.23 -0.01 -9.62
N THR A 215 -11.26 0.27 -8.76
CA THR A 215 -9.97 0.87 -9.13
C THR A 215 -8.85 -0.15 -9.32
N GLU A 216 -9.08 -1.39 -8.91
CA GLU A 216 -8.08 -2.46 -8.89
C GLU A 216 -6.84 -2.14 -8.02
N THR A 217 -6.96 -1.15 -7.14
CA THR A 217 -5.89 -0.81 -6.20
C THR A 217 -5.61 -2.00 -5.27
N PRO A 218 -4.38 -2.51 -5.23
CA PRO A 218 -4.07 -3.71 -4.48
C PRO A 218 -4.10 -3.51 -2.95
N GLU A 219 -4.45 -4.58 -2.22
CA GLU A 219 -4.43 -4.62 -0.77
C GLU A 219 -3.01 -4.84 -0.24
N PHE A 220 -2.22 -3.77 -0.07
CA PHE A 220 -0.86 -3.90 0.52
C PHE A 220 -0.79 -3.51 1.98
N LYS A 221 -1.91 -3.12 2.59
CA LYS A 221 -1.90 -2.52 3.93
C LYS A 221 -2.32 -3.49 5.02
N ALA A 222 -2.87 -4.63 4.64
CA ALA A 222 -3.15 -5.73 5.55
C ALA A 222 -3.03 -7.05 4.81
N PHE A 223 -2.12 -7.90 5.26
CA PHE A 223 -1.93 -9.26 4.78
C PHE A 223 -1.31 -10.11 5.88
N LEU A 224 -1.54 -11.40 5.85
CA LEU A 224 -1.14 -12.28 6.94
C LEU A 224 0.27 -12.86 6.72
N VAL A 225 1.04 -12.83 7.79
CA VAL A 225 2.43 -13.30 7.81
C VAL A 225 2.75 -14.06 9.11
N ASN A 226 3.90 -14.70 9.08
CA ASN A 226 4.56 -15.19 10.28
C ASN A 226 5.99 -14.63 10.35
N ILE A 227 6.63 -14.71 11.52
CA ILE A 227 7.98 -14.21 11.78
C ILE A 227 8.75 -15.14 12.70
N GLU A 228 10.03 -15.32 12.44
CA GLU A 228 10.95 -16.07 13.29
C GLU A 228 12.35 -15.44 13.28
N PRO A 229 13.15 -15.60 14.34
CA PRO A 229 14.56 -15.24 14.32
C PRO A 229 15.33 -16.22 13.42
N ILE A 230 16.38 -15.73 12.74
CA ILE A 230 17.31 -16.58 12.00
C ILE A 230 18.47 -16.93 12.92
N PRO A 231 18.66 -18.23 13.27
CA PRO A 231 19.73 -18.65 14.17
C PRO A 231 21.12 -18.36 13.60
N GLY A 232 22.06 -17.94 14.47
CA GLY A 232 23.46 -17.80 14.11
C GLY A 232 23.86 -16.50 13.41
N GLU A 233 22.92 -15.65 13.04
CA GLU A 233 23.20 -14.34 12.43
C GLU A 233 23.06 -13.24 13.49
N VAL A 234 24.04 -13.12 14.37
CA VAL A 234 24.20 -11.97 15.29
C VAL A 234 25.04 -10.91 14.58
N MET A 235 24.78 -9.65 14.89
CA MET A 235 25.53 -8.51 14.34
C MET A 235 27.05 -8.77 14.31
N SER A 236 27.63 -8.79 13.13
CA SER A 236 29.08 -8.52 12.93
C SER A 236 29.27 -7.00 12.86
#